data_056ac581a7533d1818cdfa5bf76092fc
#
_entry.id   056ac581a7533d1818cdfa5bf76092fc
#
_cell.length_a   1.000
_cell.length_b   1.000
_cell.length_c   1.000
_cell.angle_alpha   90.00
_cell.angle_beta   90.00
_cell.angle_gamma   90.00
#
_symmetry.space_group_name_H-M   'P 1'
#
loop_
_entity.id
_entity.type
_entity.pdbx_description
1 polymer ?
#
loop_
_entity_poly.entity_id
_entity_poly.type
_entity_poly.pdbx_seq_one_letter_code
_entity_poly.pdbx_strand_id
1 'polypeptide(L)'
;MTGLLARVARALVNTLARVLDMFRLGSAALGHRRIPELSSAEVRRNGRVLESAVPEPVAGTRTAYARLDAPDRVPPGGVFELRVGLAESPGHGVTSPNPLSVPDTEFTLTVTVSADGFEVLGGSPIRTIAVGPDDPYAYDVIRLRAIDDASLAPARSILAVFAIEDRTIGIATRSVLVGDGPTPAEPARPDADWVLPTDPGTRPDLELVVAPGNDADGPRRLFWYFRSPHATVGDGRFVAADLPVTVATTVRQLMTGVEDRSSGVDLPYYLRGVGRRIADAVPDQVWRALKAAADAVEGPPSVLLATADPYIPWELARVPQPWCDGDPPLLGAQTVIGRWPYLAHGRSPAPAPDLELDSMAVVFGKYSDKENLEEAAQEAAQLCAHYAAQPVDARMSDILRCLDGTPRADVLHLAVHGNFDPTGLRDGIYLVDGNYLSPVSVEGVEASPVRLAFLNACQLAQGREVFGVYAGIAFALLNIGAEAVVAPLWKVDDGAARELVGGFYPALFTGIRSPASILREIRCRSVESSPAATSLAYVYFGHPLLTVNWTRTGDRCGAESPASAAVPP
;
A
#
# COMPACT_ATOMS: atom_id res chain seq x y z
N MET A 1 26.89 -37.96 1.10
CA MET A 1 26.20 -36.67 1.28
C MET A 1 26.74 -35.82 2.43
N THR A 2 27.30 -36.39 3.48
CA THR A 2 27.85 -35.64 4.64
C THR A 2 29.07 -34.77 4.37
N GLY A 3 29.91 -35.10 3.36
CA GLY A 3 31.12 -34.31 3.05
C GLY A 3 30.89 -33.01 2.25
N LEU A 4 29.79 -32.90 1.50
CA LEU A 4 29.46 -31.73 0.68
C LEU A 4 28.88 -30.61 1.55
N LEU A 5 27.98 -30.96 2.48
CA LEU A 5 27.39 -29.99 3.43
C LEU A 5 28.43 -29.38 4.36
N ALA A 6 29.44 -30.14 4.80
CA ALA A 6 30.53 -29.62 5.62
C ALA A 6 31.47 -28.67 4.84
N ARG A 7 31.61 -28.82 3.52
CA ARG A 7 32.38 -27.89 2.67
C ARG A 7 31.62 -26.60 2.40
N VAL A 8 30.30 -26.66 2.17
CA VAL A 8 29.45 -25.48 1.98
C VAL A 8 29.36 -24.66 3.27
N ALA A 9 29.19 -25.28 4.43
CA ALA A 9 29.16 -24.60 5.71
C ALA A 9 30.50 -23.89 6.02
N ARG A 10 31.66 -24.53 5.73
CA ARG A 10 32.95 -23.88 5.88
C ARG A 10 33.19 -22.72 4.90
N ALA A 11 32.68 -22.81 3.68
CA ALA A 11 32.76 -21.71 2.71
C ALA A 11 31.94 -20.50 3.15
N LEU A 12 30.73 -20.71 3.69
CA LEU A 12 29.88 -19.67 4.25
C LEU A 12 30.51 -18.98 5.46
N VAL A 13 31.08 -19.71 6.40
CA VAL A 13 31.77 -19.15 7.58
C VAL A 13 32.99 -18.33 7.16
N ASN A 14 33.76 -18.78 6.18
CA ASN A 14 34.94 -18.04 5.68
C ASN A 14 34.54 -16.79 4.89
N THR A 15 33.40 -16.77 4.23
CA THR A 15 32.87 -15.59 3.54
C THR A 15 32.37 -14.54 4.55
N LEU A 16 31.63 -14.98 5.60
CA LEU A 16 31.23 -14.08 6.69
C LEU A 16 32.42 -13.46 7.44
N ALA A 17 33.47 -14.27 7.71
CA ALA A 17 34.67 -13.76 8.35
C ALA A 17 35.37 -12.69 7.51
N ARG A 18 35.45 -12.86 6.19
CA ARG A 18 36.03 -11.85 5.28
C ARG A 18 35.21 -10.58 5.20
N VAL A 19 33.88 -10.67 5.25
CA VAL A 19 32.99 -9.49 5.29
C VAL A 19 33.18 -8.73 6.61
N LEU A 20 33.28 -9.42 7.74
CA LEU A 20 33.56 -8.81 9.05
C LEU A 20 34.93 -8.16 9.13
N ASP A 21 35.97 -8.75 8.50
CA ASP A 21 37.31 -8.15 8.43
C ASP A 21 37.35 -6.92 7.51
N MET A 22 36.56 -6.87 6.43
CA MET A 22 36.42 -5.66 5.60
C MET A 22 35.79 -4.50 6.39
N PHE A 23 34.82 -4.76 7.26
CA PHE A 23 34.26 -3.74 8.15
C PHE A 23 35.24 -3.27 9.23
N ARG A 24 36.14 -4.14 9.71
CA ARG A 24 37.21 -3.77 10.68
C ARG A 24 38.33 -2.95 10.05
N LEU A 25 38.65 -3.18 8.79
CA LEU A 25 39.72 -2.43 8.09
C LEU A 25 39.25 -1.06 7.60
N GLY A 26 37.94 -0.86 7.36
CA GLY A 26 37.34 0.45 7.02
C GLY A 26 37.34 1.44 8.17
N SER A 27 37.37 0.97 9.43
CA SER A 27 37.36 1.82 10.62
C SER A 27 38.73 2.41 11.01
N ALA A 28 39.82 1.91 10.45
CA ALA A 28 41.17 2.34 10.81
C ALA A 28 41.78 3.44 9.91
N ALA A 29 41.10 3.81 8.81
CA ALA A 29 41.60 4.77 7.81
C ALA A 29 40.97 6.17 7.88
N LEU A 30 40.00 6.42 8.78
CA LEU A 30 39.42 7.75 8.99
C LEU A 30 40.08 8.43 10.19
N GLY A 31 41.14 9.20 9.89
CA GLY A 31 41.79 10.07 10.86
C GLY A 31 40.82 11.04 11.50
N HIS A 32 40.93 11.20 12.81
CA HIS A 32 40.19 12.13 13.65
C HIS A 32 40.19 13.55 13.09
N ARG A 33 39.17 13.93 12.32
CA ARG A 33 38.76 15.32 12.22
C ARG A 33 37.73 15.57 13.31
N ARG A 34 38.08 16.41 14.29
CA ARG A 34 37.11 16.92 15.28
C ARG A 34 35.98 17.60 14.53
N ILE A 35 34.78 17.08 14.69
CA ILE A 35 33.53 17.76 14.33
C ILE A 35 33.37 18.88 15.36
N PRO A 36 33.14 20.16 14.94
CA PRO A 36 32.84 21.23 15.90
C PRO A 36 31.55 20.88 16.63
N GLU A 37 31.55 20.93 17.95
CA GLU A 37 30.36 20.84 18.77
C GLU A 37 29.45 22.04 18.43
N LEU A 38 28.37 21.80 17.73
CA LEU A 38 27.28 22.77 17.56
C LEU A 38 26.66 23.06 18.94
N SER A 39 26.58 24.32 19.32
CA SER A 39 26.01 24.72 20.60
C SER A 39 24.51 24.34 20.65
N SER A 40 24.05 23.95 21.82
CA SER A 40 22.65 23.58 22.10
C SER A 40 21.60 24.66 21.77
N ALA A 41 22.03 25.88 21.40
CA ALA A 41 21.20 26.98 20.93
C ALA A 41 20.95 26.97 19.42
N GLU A 42 21.87 26.38 18.61
CA GLU A 42 21.69 26.28 17.13
C GLU A 42 20.82 25.08 16.75
N VAL A 43 20.85 24.01 17.55
CA VAL A 43 19.96 22.84 17.35
C VAL A 43 18.48 23.18 17.59
N ARG A 44 18.18 24.21 18.40
CA ARG A 44 16.79 24.66 18.65
C ARG A 44 16.20 25.59 17.59
N ARG A 45 16.96 26.08 16.62
CA ARG A 45 16.44 26.99 15.57
C ARG A 45 15.99 26.30 14.30
N ASN A 46 16.47 25.09 13.99
CA ASN A 46 16.08 24.33 12.79
C ASN A 46 15.33 23.04 13.10
N GLY A 47 15.13 22.71 14.36
CA GLY A 47 14.37 21.54 14.80
C GLY A 47 12.92 21.89 15.08
N ARG A 48 12.08 22.11 14.06
CA ARG A 48 10.72 21.63 14.16
C ARG A 48 10.82 20.11 14.09
N VAL A 49 10.94 19.48 15.25
CA VAL A 49 10.40 18.14 15.43
C VAL A 49 8.94 18.29 15.04
N LEU A 50 8.57 17.81 13.87
CA LEU A 50 7.19 17.46 13.60
C LEU A 50 6.90 16.28 14.53
N GLU A 51 6.59 16.58 15.80
CA GLU A 51 5.68 15.71 16.53
C GLU A 51 4.54 15.49 15.55
N SER A 52 4.32 14.23 15.19
CA SER A 52 3.16 13.82 14.42
C SER A 52 1.98 14.44 15.14
N ALA A 53 1.50 15.55 14.63
CA ALA A 53 0.35 16.24 15.23
C ALA A 53 -0.78 15.22 15.14
N VAL A 54 -1.18 14.69 16.28
CA VAL A 54 -2.44 13.96 16.39
C VAL A 54 -3.47 14.88 15.76
N PRO A 55 -4.17 14.47 14.68
CA PRO A 55 -5.15 15.33 14.03
C PRO A 55 -6.10 15.87 15.08
N GLU A 56 -6.40 17.17 15.06
CA GLU A 56 -7.41 17.72 15.97
C GLU A 56 -8.72 16.95 15.74
N PRO A 57 -9.39 16.48 16.81
CA PRO A 57 -10.62 15.74 16.67
C PRO A 57 -11.65 16.55 15.88
N VAL A 58 -12.26 15.95 14.88
CA VAL A 58 -13.42 16.53 14.21
C VAL A 58 -14.51 16.78 15.27
N ALA A 59 -15.24 17.90 15.19
CA ALA A 59 -16.28 18.23 16.16
C ALA A 59 -17.24 17.05 16.36
N GLY A 60 -17.43 16.63 17.62
CA GLY A 60 -18.24 15.46 17.97
C GLY A 60 -17.51 14.11 17.92
N THR A 61 -16.18 14.12 17.76
CA THR A 61 -15.34 12.92 17.82
C THR A 61 -14.23 13.06 18.85
N ARG A 62 -13.72 11.93 19.33
CA ARG A 62 -12.56 11.83 20.22
C ARG A 62 -11.54 10.85 19.69
N THR A 63 -10.32 10.96 20.19
CA THR A 63 -9.23 10.04 19.88
C THR A 63 -9.30 8.80 20.77
N ALA A 64 -9.16 7.63 20.16
CA ALA A 64 -8.96 6.35 20.84
C ALA A 64 -7.91 5.54 20.08
N TYR A 65 -7.46 4.41 20.64
CA TYR A 65 -6.50 3.52 20.01
C TYR A 65 -7.06 2.10 19.93
N ALA A 66 -6.71 1.37 18.90
CA ALA A 66 -7.11 -0.03 18.74
C ALA A 66 -6.44 -0.89 19.82
N ARG A 67 -7.24 -1.60 20.63
CA ARG A 67 -6.75 -2.61 21.56
C ARG A 67 -6.84 -3.99 20.91
N LEU A 68 -5.70 -4.63 20.76
CA LEU A 68 -5.55 -6.02 20.32
C LEU A 68 -4.45 -6.65 21.17
N ASP A 69 -4.76 -6.95 22.43
CA ASP A 69 -3.79 -7.37 23.43
C ASP A 69 -3.78 -8.90 23.57
N ALA A 70 -2.63 -9.49 23.34
CA ALA A 70 -2.36 -10.92 23.49
C ALA A 70 -0.94 -11.12 24.01
N PRO A 71 -0.62 -12.27 24.64
CA PRO A 71 0.75 -12.59 25.05
C PRO A 71 1.67 -12.71 23.82
N ASP A 72 2.94 -12.31 23.99
CA ASP A 72 3.95 -12.43 22.92
C ASP A 72 4.25 -13.88 22.54
N ARG A 73 4.07 -14.82 23.51
CA ARG A 73 4.32 -16.25 23.32
C ARG A 73 3.32 -17.11 24.06
N VAL A 74 2.94 -18.22 23.44
CA VAL A 74 2.13 -19.28 24.03
C VAL A 74 2.70 -20.65 23.67
N PRO A 75 2.61 -21.67 24.53
CA PRO A 75 2.98 -23.02 24.16
C PRO A 75 1.98 -23.62 23.14
N PRO A 76 2.38 -24.64 22.34
CA PRO A 76 1.44 -25.39 21.52
C PRO A 76 0.31 -25.96 22.37
N GLY A 77 -0.94 -25.85 21.91
CA GLY A 77 -2.14 -26.23 22.68
C GLY A 77 -2.49 -25.28 23.83
N GLY A 78 -1.66 -24.26 24.11
CA GLY A 78 -1.86 -23.29 25.17
C GLY A 78 -3.09 -22.42 24.96
N VAL A 79 -3.79 -22.11 26.06
CA VAL A 79 -4.98 -21.25 26.06
C VAL A 79 -4.60 -19.88 26.59
N PHE A 80 -5.08 -18.82 25.93
CA PHE A 80 -4.85 -17.44 26.34
C PHE A 80 -6.07 -16.55 26.06
N GLU A 81 -6.04 -15.35 26.61
CA GLU A 81 -7.05 -14.32 26.39
C GLU A 81 -6.53 -13.29 25.38
N LEU A 82 -7.35 -12.99 24.37
CA LEU A 82 -7.19 -11.88 23.45
C LEU A 82 -8.18 -10.78 23.86
N ARG A 83 -7.69 -9.60 24.24
CA ARG A 83 -8.52 -8.44 24.57
C ARG A 83 -8.66 -7.55 23.36
N VAL A 84 -9.90 -7.28 22.96
CA VAL A 84 -10.23 -6.50 21.75
C VAL A 84 -11.16 -5.35 22.10
N GLY A 85 -10.89 -4.14 21.59
CA GLY A 85 -11.70 -2.96 21.88
C GLY A 85 -10.92 -1.66 21.71
N LEU A 86 -11.15 -0.71 22.60
CA LEU A 86 -10.48 0.60 22.58
C LEU A 86 -9.52 0.77 23.75
N ALA A 87 -8.55 1.69 23.58
CA ALA A 87 -7.64 2.14 24.62
C ALA A 87 -7.51 3.67 24.57
N GLU A 88 -7.17 4.27 25.72
CA GLU A 88 -7.01 5.73 25.89
C GLU A 88 -5.73 6.26 25.24
N SER A 89 -4.66 5.47 25.30
CA SER A 89 -3.34 5.88 24.83
C SER A 89 -2.58 4.70 24.22
N PRO A 90 -1.59 4.97 23.35
CA PRO A 90 -0.66 3.94 22.91
C PRO A 90 0.11 3.40 24.12
N GLY A 91 0.33 2.09 24.14
CA GLY A 91 1.02 1.43 25.24
C GLY A 91 1.01 -0.08 25.13
N HIS A 92 1.36 -0.75 26.24
CA HIS A 92 1.36 -2.21 26.26
C HIS A 92 -0.05 -2.76 25.98
N GLY A 93 -0.15 -3.65 25.00
CA GLY A 93 -1.43 -4.21 24.53
C GLY A 93 -2.15 -3.37 23.47
N VAL A 94 -1.58 -2.23 23.05
CA VAL A 94 -2.05 -1.43 21.92
C VAL A 94 -1.11 -1.66 20.76
N THR A 95 -1.66 -2.06 19.62
CA THR A 95 -0.86 -2.54 18.49
C THR A 95 -0.20 -1.42 17.69
N SER A 96 -0.68 -0.18 17.78
CA SER A 96 -0.10 0.94 17.03
C SER A 96 -0.28 2.28 17.73
N PRO A 97 0.65 3.22 17.47
CA PRO A 97 0.49 4.60 17.91
C PRO A 97 -0.53 5.39 17.08
N ASN A 98 -1.09 4.82 15.99
CA ASN A 98 -2.04 5.52 15.15
C ASN A 98 -3.42 5.63 15.80
N PRO A 99 -3.97 6.84 15.94
CA PRO A 99 -5.24 7.06 16.59
C PRO A 99 -6.42 6.68 15.68
N LEU A 100 -7.47 6.16 16.32
CA LEU A 100 -8.81 6.04 15.74
C LEU A 100 -9.62 7.30 16.10
N SER A 101 -10.37 7.83 15.15
CA SER A 101 -11.38 8.85 15.42
C SER A 101 -12.72 8.16 15.66
N VAL A 102 -13.26 8.31 16.89
CA VAL A 102 -14.52 7.66 17.30
C VAL A 102 -15.50 8.71 17.81
N PRO A 103 -16.83 8.48 17.75
CA PRO A 103 -17.82 9.42 18.27
C PRO A 103 -17.62 9.73 19.76
N ASP A 104 -17.96 10.96 20.18
CA ASP A 104 -18.01 11.34 21.60
C ASP A 104 -19.26 10.82 22.32
N THR A 105 -20.28 10.43 21.54
CA THR A 105 -21.55 9.92 22.02
C THR A 105 -21.52 8.40 22.17
N GLU A 106 -22.60 7.82 22.65
CA GLU A 106 -22.77 6.37 22.68
C GLU A 106 -22.76 5.78 21.26
N PHE A 107 -22.04 4.68 21.06
CA PHE A 107 -22.02 3.93 19.82
C PHE A 107 -21.72 2.44 20.08
N THR A 108 -21.93 1.64 19.05
CA THR A 108 -21.60 0.23 19.07
C THR A 108 -20.36 -0.01 18.22
N LEU A 109 -19.30 -0.53 18.86
CA LEU A 109 -18.09 -0.99 18.20
C LEU A 109 -18.23 -2.48 17.86
N THR A 110 -18.06 -2.84 16.60
CA THR A 110 -17.94 -4.23 16.17
C THR A 110 -16.47 -4.55 15.89
N VAL A 111 -15.93 -5.58 16.54
CA VAL A 111 -14.58 -6.08 16.28
C VAL A 111 -14.70 -7.49 15.73
N THR A 112 -14.21 -7.70 14.51
CA THR A 112 -14.17 -9.01 13.84
C THR A 112 -12.74 -9.49 13.78
N VAL A 113 -12.47 -10.68 14.36
CA VAL A 113 -11.13 -11.25 14.47
C VAL A 113 -10.94 -12.41 13.50
N SER A 114 -9.82 -12.42 12.77
CA SER A 114 -9.26 -13.58 12.09
C SER A 114 -8.06 -14.08 12.90
N ALA A 115 -8.15 -15.29 13.41
CA ALA A 115 -7.13 -15.89 14.24
C ALA A 115 -6.70 -17.26 13.64
N ASP A 116 -6.17 -17.22 12.41
CA ASP A 116 -5.67 -18.43 11.74
C ASP A 116 -4.56 -19.09 12.57
N GLY A 117 -4.65 -20.43 12.72
CA GLY A 117 -3.74 -21.17 13.61
C GLY A 117 -4.12 -21.11 15.09
N PHE A 118 -5.28 -20.52 15.44
CA PHE A 118 -5.85 -20.53 16.79
C PHE A 118 -7.32 -20.97 16.74
N GLU A 119 -7.72 -21.74 17.74
CA GLU A 119 -9.12 -22.13 17.94
C GLU A 119 -9.82 -21.14 18.87
N VAL A 120 -10.97 -20.61 18.45
CA VAL A 120 -11.82 -19.75 19.30
C VAL A 120 -12.61 -20.63 20.29
N LEU A 121 -12.38 -20.44 21.58
CA LEU A 121 -13.01 -21.22 22.65
C LEU A 121 -14.27 -20.54 23.16
N GLY A 122 -15.43 -21.15 22.90
CA GLY A 122 -16.70 -20.74 23.50
C GLY A 122 -17.17 -19.35 23.04
N GLY A 123 -17.70 -19.26 21.82
CA GLY A 123 -18.29 -18.04 21.30
C GLY A 123 -17.93 -17.73 19.86
N SER A 124 -18.12 -16.48 19.47
CA SER A 124 -17.87 -15.95 18.13
C SER A 124 -16.52 -15.21 18.08
N PRO A 125 -15.80 -15.18 16.96
CA PRO A 125 -14.69 -14.27 16.74
C PRO A 125 -15.14 -12.82 16.52
N ILE A 126 -16.45 -12.56 16.54
CA ILE A 126 -17.02 -11.21 16.42
C ILE A 126 -17.47 -10.76 17.81
N ARG A 127 -17.09 -9.54 18.17
CA ARG A 127 -17.53 -8.86 19.40
C ARG A 127 -18.27 -7.58 19.06
N THR A 128 -19.39 -7.39 19.73
CA THR A 128 -20.18 -6.16 19.69
C THR A 128 -20.11 -5.52 21.05
N ILE A 129 -19.45 -4.36 21.13
CA ILE A 129 -19.06 -3.68 22.36
C ILE A 129 -19.81 -2.35 22.41
N ALA A 130 -20.61 -2.12 23.45
CA ALA A 130 -21.20 -0.83 23.71
C ALA A 130 -20.13 0.11 24.29
N VAL A 131 -19.93 1.25 23.65
CA VAL A 131 -18.96 2.28 24.05
C VAL A 131 -19.75 3.54 24.37
N GLY A 132 -19.51 4.14 25.54
CA GLY A 132 -20.22 5.34 25.98
C GLY A 132 -19.39 6.18 26.95
N PRO A 133 -19.96 7.29 27.45
CA PRO A 133 -19.25 8.20 28.36
C PRO A 133 -18.78 7.54 29.67
N ASP A 134 -19.52 6.53 30.14
CA ASP A 134 -19.19 5.81 31.40
C ASP A 134 -18.06 4.78 31.19
N ASP A 135 -17.92 4.23 29.97
CA ASP A 135 -16.81 3.34 29.56
C ASP A 135 -16.33 3.69 28.16
N PRO A 136 -15.55 4.77 28.03
CA PRO A 136 -15.13 5.28 26.73
C PRO A 136 -14.08 4.41 26.04
N TYR A 137 -13.43 3.50 26.77
CA TYR A 137 -12.38 2.61 26.26
C TYR A 137 -12.75 1.14 26.49
N ALA A 138 -14.02 0.84 26.29
CA ALA A 138 -14.57 -0.50 26.45
C ALA A 138 -13.84 -1.56 25.61
N TYR A 139 -13.72 -2.76 26.18
CA TYR A 139 -13.14 -3.92 25.50
C TYR A 139 -13.87 -5.20 25.90
N ASP A 140 -13.71 -6.25 25.09
CA ASP A 140 -14.19 -7.60 25.36
C ASP A 140 -13.04 -8.60 25.25
N VAL A 141 -13.27 -9.83 25.68
CA VAL A 141 -12.28 -10.90 25.74
C VAL A 141 -12.70 -12.09 24.86
N ILE A 142 -11.77 -12.54 24.02
CA ILE A 142 -11.89 -13.77 23.23
C ILE A 142 -10.89 -14.78 23.78
N ARG A 143 -11.34 -15.98 24.15
CA ARG A 143 -10.43 -17.06 24.57
C ARG A 143 -9.98 -17.83 23.34
N LEU A 144 -8.67 -17.95 23.17
CA LEU A 144 -8.03 -18.66 22.05
C LEU A 144 -7.17 -19.82 22.57
N ARG A 145 -7.07 -20.87 21.77
CA ARG A 145 -6.13 -21.98 21.96
C ARG A 145 -5.21 -22.05 20.76
N ALA A 146 -3.89 -22.05 20.97
CA ALA A 146 -2.92 -22.27 19.91
C ALA A 146 -3.05 -23.69 19.34
N ILE A 147 -3.22 -23.82 18.03
CA ILE A 147 -3.28 -25.12 17.36
C ILE A 147 -1.87 -25.70 17.31
N ASP A 148 -1.71 -26.95 17.76
CA ASP A 148 -0.45 -27.68 17.66
C ASP A 148 -0.37 -28.36 16.29
N ASP A 149 0.14 -27.64 15.30
CA ASP A 149 0.27 -28.11 13.92
C ASP A 149 1.59 -27.57 13.33
N ALA A 150 2.47 -28.49 12.93
CA ALA A 150 3.76 -28.17 12.34
C ALA A 150 3.67 -27.53 10.93
N SER A 151 2.52 -27.59 10.28
CA SER A 151 2.29 -26.91 9.01
C SER A 151 2.08 -25.39 9.16
N LEU A 152 1.86 -24.92 10.40
CA LEU A 152 1.68 -23.52 10.73
C LEU A 152 3.00 -22.86 11.14
N ALA A 153 3.15 -21.58 10.79
CA ALA A 153 4.30 -20.80 11.20
C ALA A 153 4.40 -20.68 12.73
N PRO A 154 5.62 -20.65 13.31
CA PRO A 154 5.79 -20.37 14.73
C PRO A 154 5.29 -18.97 15.12
N ALA A 155 5.55 -17.94 14.29
CA ALA A 155 4.99 -16.62 14.47
C ALA A 155 3.67 -16.52 13.70
N ARG A 156 2.56 -16.36 14.42
CA ARG A 156 1.21 -16.33 13.86
C ARG A 156 0.57 -14.99 14.09
N SER A 157 0.06 -14.39 13.01
CA SER A 157 -0.64 -13.11 13.08
C SER A 157 -2.12 -13.32 13.39
N ILE A 158 -2.63 -12.52 14.32
CA ILE A 158 -4.05 -12.33 14.59
C ILE A 158 -4.41 -10.98 13.97
N LEU A 159 -5.47 -10.94 13.16
CA LEU A 159 -5.97 -9.72 12.54
C LEU A 159 -7.32 -9.35 13.15
N ALA A 160 -7.52 -8.08 13.46
CA ALA A 160 -8.80 -7.54 13.90
C ALA A 160 -9.22 -6.36 13.04
N VAL A 161 -10.48 -6.36 12.61
CA VAL A 161 -11.13 -5.24 11.91
C VAL A 161 -12.10 -4.57 12.88
N PHE A 162 -11.92 -3.28 13.08
CA PHE A 162 -12.72 -2.43 13.95
C PHE A 162 -13.72 -1.66 13.09
N ALA A 163 -15.00 -1.71 13.47
CA ALA A 163 -16.04 -1.07 12.71
C ALA A 163 -17.10 -0.42 13.61
N ILE A 164 -17.62 0.71 13.20
CA ILE A 164 -18.77 1.39 13.80
C ILE A 164 -19.87 1.37 12.76
N GLU A 165 -21.04 0.86 13.14
CA GLU A 165 -22.18 0.64 12.22
C GLU A 165 -21.74 -0.23 11.02
N ASP A 166 -21.81 0.31 9.82
CA ASP A 166 -21.47 -0.33 8.54
C ASP A 166 -20.10 0.12 7.99
N ARG A 167 -19.24 0.75 8.82
CA ARG A 167 -17.99 1.38 8.41
C ARG A 167 -16.81 0.79 9.17
N THR A 168 -15.75 0.42 8.45
CA THR A 168 -14.45 0.08 9.03
C THR A 168 -13.75 1.37 9.46
N ILE A 169 -13.31 1.43 10.73
CA ILE A 169 -12.57 2.55 11.29
C ILE A 169 -11.09 2.22 11.52
N GLY A 170 -10.72 0.95 11.46
CA GLY A 170 -9.33 0.53 11.59
C GLY A 170 -9.13 -0.97 11.42
N ILE A 171 -7.88 -1.33 11.16
CA ILE A 171 -7.40 -2.72 11.09
C ILE A 171 -6.18 -2.79 11.99
N ALA A 172 -6.09 -3.82 12.85
CA ALA A 172 -4.94 -4.05 13.69
C ALA A 172 -4.45 -5.50 13.55
N THR A 173 -3.14 -5.70 13.65
CA THR A 173 -2.51 -7.02 13.64
C THR A 173 -1.67 -7.23 14.90
N ARG A 174 -1.68 -8.47 15.42
CA ARG A 174 -0.87 -8.89 16.56
C ARG A 174 -0.17 -10.19 16.25
N SER A 175 1.16 -10.22 16.36
CA SER A 175 1.94 -11.45 16.22
C SER A 175 2.08 -12.17 17.56
N VAL A 176 1.79 -13.49 17.58
CA VAL A 176 1.97 -14.36 18.72
C VAL A 176 2.90 -15.51 18.35
N LEU A 177 3.97 -15.71 19.12
CA LEU A 177 4.88 -16.84 18.94
C LEU A 177 4.28 -18.11 19.58
N VAL A 178 4.13 -19.16 18.81
CA VAL A 178 3.70 -20.49 19.30
C VAL A 178 4.90 -21.40 19.40
N GLY A 179 5.24 -21.81 20.61
CA GLY A 179 6.38 -22.69 20.89
C GLY A 179 6.88 -22.58 22.32
N ASP A 180 7.69 -23.58 22.73
CA ASP A 180 8.34 -23.62 24.03
C ASP A 180 9.57 -22.70 24.04
N GLY A 181 9.83 -22.01 25.14
CA GLY A 181 11.01 -21.17 25.34
C GLY A 181 10.69 -19.85 26.05
N PRO A 182 11.72 -19.07 26.40
CA PRO A 182 11.52 -17.76 27.00
C PRO A 182 10.87 -16.79 26.00
N THR A 183 10.03 -15.90 26.50
CA THR A 183 9.50 -14.80 25.70
C THR A 183 10.66 -13.95 25.18
N PRO A 184 10.71 -13.59 23.88
CA PRO A 184 11.73 -12.73 23.33
C PRO A 184 11.77 -11.39 24.08
N ALA A 185 12.97 -10.82 24.27
CA ALA A 185 13.15 -9.52 24.92
C ALA A 185 12.58 -8.36 24.07
N GLU A 186 12.41 -8.60 22.74
CA GLU A 186 11.73 -7.68 21.82
C GLU A 186 10.61 -8.41 21.11
N PRO A 187 9.47 -7.76 20.83
CA PRO A 187 8.40 -8.35 20.03
C PRO A 187 8.95 -8.75 18.65
N ALA A 188 8.57 -9.90 18.16
CA ALA A 188 9.14 -10.50 16.95
C ALA A 188 8.86 -9.69 15.67
N ARG A 189 7.85 -8.84 15.69
CA ARG A 189 7.50 -7.87 14.62
C ARG A 189 6.75 -6.70 15.26
N PRO A 190 6.94 -5.47 14.77
CA PRO A 190 6.04 -4.39 15.11
C PRO A 190 4.65 -4.73 14.59
N ASP A 191 3.68 -4.54 15.45
CA ASP A 191 2.27 -4.70 15.09
C ASP A 191 1.87 -3.52 14.19
N ALA A 192 1.02 -3.76 13.22
CA ALA A 192 0.55 -2.75 12.29
C ALA A 192 -0.94 -2.46 12.50
N ASP A 193 -1.33 -1.23 12.38
CA ASP A 193 -2.72 -0.84 12.27
C ASP A 193 -2.93 0.14 11.11
N TRP A 194 -4.16 0.29 10.74
CA TRP A 194 -4.57 1.15 9.65
C TRP A 194 -5.87 1.88 10.02
N VAL A 195 -5.92 3.18 9.77
CA VAL A 195 -7.06 4.03 10.10
C VAL A 195 -7.72 4.50 8.82
N LEU A 196 -9.00 4.24 8.67
CA LEU A 196 -9.81 4.77 7.57
C LEU A 196 -10.26 6.20 7.87
N PRO A 197 -10.33 7.08 6.84
CA PRO A 197 -10.92 8.41 6.99
C PRO A 197 -12.37 8.34 7.45
N THR A 198 -12.75 9.26 8.31
CA THR A 198 -14.09 9.30 8.92
C THR A 198 -15.13 10.09 8.12
N ASP A 199 -14.78 10.66 6.97
CA ASP A 199 -15.73 11.45 6.18
C ASP A 199 -16.84 10.58 5.56
N PRO A 200 -18.10 10.70 5.97
CA PRO A 200 -19.21 9.91 5.42
C PRO A 200 -19.52 10.25 3.95
N GLY A 201 -19.07 11.40 3.45
CA GLY A 201 -19.36 11.85 2.08
C GLY A 201 -18.52 11.15 1.00
N THR A 202 -17.45 10.45 1.38
CA THR A 202 -16.48 9.86 0.43
C THR A 202 -16.29 8.35 0.65
N ARG A 203 -17.31 7.65 1.17
CA ARG A 203 -17.21 6.21 1.42
C ARG A 203 -17.22 5.42 0.12
N PRO A 204 -16.33 4.40 -0.03
CA PRO A 204 -16.44 3.44 -1.12
C PRO A 204 -17.70 2.58 -0.97
N ASP A 205 -18.22 2.10 -2.09
CA ASP A 205 -19.40 1.22 -2.11
C ASP A 205 -19.10 -0.15 -1.48
N LEU A 206 -17.84 -0.56 -1.50
CA LEU A 206 -17.36 -1.78 -0.86
C LEU A 206 -15.95 -1.60 -0.32
N GLU A 207 -15.76 -1.95 0.95
CA GLU A 207 -14.45 -2.11 1.59
C GLU A 207 -14.12 -3.61 1.63
N LEU A 208 -12.96 -3.99 1.10
CA LEU A 208 -12.42 -5.34 1.14
C LEU A 208 -11.13 -5.36 1.94
N VAL A 209 -10.96 -6.35 2.82
CA VAL A 209 -9.70 -6.62 3.52
C VAL A 209 -9.25 -8.02 3.14
N VAL A 210 -8.01 -8.15 2.69
CA VAL A 210 -7.41 -9.43 2.32
C VAL A 210 -6.18 -9.68 3.18
N ALA A 211 -6.24 -10.71 4.00
CA ALA A 211 -5.18 -11.12 4.90
C ALA A 211 -4.60 -12.49 4.51
N PRO A 212 -3.27 -12.68 4.61
CA PRO A 212 -2.66 -13.99 4.41
C PRO A 212 -2.87 -14.90 5.62
N GLY A 213 -2.89 -16.22 5.37
CA GLY A 213 -2.85 -17.23 6.41
C GLY A 213 -1.45 -17.42 7.02
N ASN A 214 -1.38 -18.21 8.08
CA ASN A 214 -0.18 -18.45 8.89
C ASN A 214 0.53 -19.78 8.55
N ASP A 215 0.65 -20.15 7.28
CA ASP A 215 1.36 -21.34 6.84
C ASP A 215 2.89 -21.21 7.01
N ALA A 216 3.57 -22.30 7.43
CA ALA A 216 5.02 -22.30 7.72
C ALA A 216 5.90 -22.03 6.49
N ASP A 217 5.48 -22.52 5.31
CA ASP A 217 6.19 -22.37 4.03
C ASP A 217 5.75 -21.11 3.25
N GLY A 218 5.02 -20.21 3.89
CA GLY A 218 4.40 -19.03 3.30
C GLY A 218 2.91 -19.23 3.01
N PRO A 219 2.14 -18.15 2.97
CA PRO A 219 0.68 -18.20 2.94
C PRO A 219 0.13 -18.99 1.75
N ARG A 220 -0.73 -19.96 2.04
CA ARG A 220 -1.52 -20.75 1.07
C ARG A 220 -3.01 -20.52 1.22
N ARG A 221 -3.40 -19.68 2.18
CA ARG A 221 -4.79 -19.32 2.46
C ARG A 221 -4.90 -17.82 2.52
N LEU A 222 -5.98 -17.26 1.98
CA LEU A 222 -6.35 -15.86 2.08
C LEU A 222 -7.65 -15.74 2.87
N PHE A 223 -7.70 -14.80 3.79
CA PHE A 223 -8.88 -14.44 4.56
C PHE A 223 -9.44 -13.14 4.02
N TRP A 224 -10.69 -13.16 3.61
CA TRP A 224 -11.41 -12.04 3.06
C TRP A 224 -12.43 -11.52 4.06
N TYR A 225 -12.41 -10.23 4.30
CA TYR A 225 -13.45 -9.51 5.03
C TYR A 225 -14.01 -8.45 4.10
N PHE A 226 -15.31 -8.16 4.22
CA PHE A 226 -15.94 -7.12 3.42
C PHE A 226 -17.00 -6.39 4.22
N ARG A 227 -17.18 -5.11 3.89
CA ARG A 227 -18.18 -4.22 4.46
C ARG A 227 -18.64 -3.20 3.41
N SER A 228 -19.90 -2.76 3.51
CA SER A 228 -20.52 -1.86 2.54
C SER A 228 -21.56 -0.98 3.23
N PRO A 229 -21.74 0.27 2.79
CA PRO A 229 -22.86 1.11 3.20
C PRO A 229 -24.21 0.58 2.69
N HIS A 230 -24.22 -0.36 1.73
CA HIS A 230 -25.41 -0.94 1.15
C HIS A 230 -25.88 -2.15 1.97
N ALA A 231 -27.02 -2.05 2.61
CA ALA A 231 -27.55 -3.06 3.54
C ALA A 231 -27.68 -4.48 2.97
N THR A 232 -27.64 -4.63 1.64
CA THR A 232 -27.77 -5.92 0.93
C THR A 232 -26.50 -6.75 0.91
N VAL A 233 -25.34 -6.19 1.31
CA VAL A 233 -24.03 -6.83 1.13
C VAL A 233 -23.66 -7.82 2.24
N GLY A 234 -24.33 -7.80 3.39
CA GLY A 234 -24.11 -8.80 4.46
C GLY A 234 -23.09 -8.41 5.54
N ASP A 235 -22.85 -9.33 6.45
CA ASP A 235 -22.35 -9.12 7.80
C ASP A 235 -20.84 -9.42 7.91
N GLY A 236 -19.99 -8.45 7.75
CA GLY A 236 -18.55 -8.40 8.05
C GLY A 236 -17.92 -9.59 8.79
N ARG A 237 -17.85 -10.77 8.14
CA ARG A 237 -17.15 -11.96 8.62
C ARG A 237 -15.97 -12.27 7.73
N PHE A 238 -14.93 -12.89 8.30
CA PHE A 238 -13.86 -13.43 7.50
C PHE A 238 -14.30 -14.71 6.77
N VAL A 239 -13.97 -14.78 5.48
CA VAL A 239 -14.19 -15.94 4.60
C VAL A 239 -12.84 -16.36 4.03
N ALA A 240 -12.52 -17.65 4.11
CA ALA A 240 -11.24 -18.17 3.64
C ALA A 240 -11.31 -18.66 2.19
N ALA A 241 -10.21 -18.49 1.45
CA ALA A 241 -9.93 -19.13 0.18
C ALA A 241 -8.56 -19.83 0.23
N ASP A 242 -8.53 -21.11 -0.14
CA ASP A 242 -7.29 -21.88 -0.21
C ASP A 242 -6.64 -21.71 -1.60
N LEU A 243 -5.31 -21.56 -1.61
CA LEU A 243 -4.50 -21.46 -2.82
C LEU A 243 -3.75 -22.79 -3.06
N PRO A 244 -3.61 -23.23 -4.31
CA PRO A 244 -2.88 -24.46 -4.64
C PRO A 244 -1.38 -24.37 -4.33
N VAL A 245 -0.83 -23.18 -4.33
CA VAL A 245 0.57 -22.86 -4.01
C VAL A 245 0.62 -21.56 -3.19
N THR A 246 1.79 -21.21 -2.66
CA THR A 246 1.92 -19.98 -1.87
C THR A 246 1.64 -18.74 -2.70
N VAL A 247 1.15 -17.66 -2.05
CA VAL A 247 0.89 -16.36 -2.68
C VAL A 247 2.11 -15.88 -3.46
N ALA A 248 3.30 -15.88 -2.84
CA ALA A 248 4.54 -15.43 -3.49
C ALA A 248 4.91 -16.23 -4.75
N THR A 249 4.67 -17.56 -4.73
CA THR A 249 4.89 -18.41 -5.91
C THR A 249 3.89 -18.10 -7.01
N THR A 250 2.61 -17.93 -6.66
CA THR A 250 1.56 -17.56 -7.60
C THR A 250 1.90 -16.25 -8.30
N VAL A 251 2.18 -15.18 -7.54
CA VAL A 251 2.51 -13.85 -8.06
C VAL A 251 3.70 -13.92 -9.01
N ARG A 252 4.81 -14.54 -8.58
CA ARG A 252 6.01 -14.66 -9.41
C ARG A 252 5.74 -15.36 -10.73
N GLN A 253 5.03 -16.48 -10.72
CA GLN A 253 4.67 -17.22 -11.94
C GLN A 253 3.80 -16.39 -12.89
N LEU A 254 2.84 -15.64 -12.36
CA LEU A 254 1.96 -14.78 -13.13
C LEU A 254 2.74 -13.65 -13.80
N MET A 255 3.59 -12.94 -13.05
CA MET A 255 4.36 -11.79 -13.54
C MET A 255 5.37 -12.21 -14.62
N THR A 256 6.22 -13.22 -14.35
CA THR A 256 7.17 -13.76 -15.33
C THR A 256 6.45 -14.20 -16.61
N GLY A 257 5.32 -14.88 -16.47
CA GLY A 257 4.57 -15.33 -17.62
C GLY A 257 3.95 -14.22 -18.47
N VAL A 258 3.63 -13.06 -17.90
CA VAL A 258 3.19 -11.87 -18.64
C VAL A 258 4.37 -11.22 -19.37
N GLU A 259 5.51 -11.07 -18.69
CA GLU A 259 6.73 -10.47 -19.26
C GLU A 259 7.27 -11.27 -20.44
N ASP A 260 7.35 -12.61 -20.31
CA ASP A 260 7.80 -13.51 -21.37
C ASP A 260 6.92 -13.45 -22.64
N ARG A 261 5.68 -12.95 -22.53
CA ARG A 261 4.68 -12.88 -23.61
C ARG A 261 4.31 -11.47 -24.04
N SER A 262 4.99 -10.46 -23.51
CA SER A 262 4.62 -9.05 -23.72
C SER A 262 4.45 -8.62 -25.18
N SER A 263 5.11 -9.32 -26.12
CA SER A 263 4.99 -9.12 -27.59
C SER A 263 4.36 -10.31 -28.32
N GLY A 264 3.90 -11.33 -27.60
CA GLY A 264 3.38 -12.58 -28.19
C GLY A 264 1.90 -12.51 -28.54
N VAL A 265 1.50 -13.23 -29.59
CA VAL A 265 0.09 -13.37 -30.00
C VAL A 265 -0.75 -14.15 -28.98
N ASP A 266 -0.12 -14.87 -28.07
CA ASP A 266 -0.75 -15.67 -27.02
C ASP A 266 -1.03 -14.87 -25.74
N LEU A 267 -0.51 -13.64 -25.61
CA LEU A 267 -0.69 -12.79 -24.43
C LEU A 267 -2.16 -12.61 -24.00
N PRO A 268 -3.14 -12.32 -24.90
CA PRO A 268 -4.53 -12.19 -24.49
C PRO A 268 -5.12 -13.48 -23.92
N TYR A 269 -4.67 -14.64 -24.38
CA TYR A 269 -5.08 -15.94 -23.86
C TYR A 269 -4.46 -16.21 -22.49
N TYR A 270 -3.17 -15.85 -22.34
CA TYR A 270 -2.47 -15.96 -21.07
C TYR A 270 -3.13 -15.09 -20.00
N LEU A 271 -3.38 -13.80 -20.28
CA LEU A 271 -4.05 -12.88 -19.37
C LEU A 271 -5.45 -13.36 -18.95
N ARG A 272 -6.22 -13.95 -19.88
CA ARG A 272 -7.50 -14.59 -19.54
C ARG A 272 -7.31 -15.78 -18.61
N GLY A 273 -6.27 -16.58 -18.80
CA GLY A 273 -5.92 -17.70 -17.91
C GLY A 273 -5.51 -17.21 -16.52
N VAL A 274 -4.67 -16.18 -16.45
CA VAL A 274 -4.28 -15.50 -15.22
C VAL A 274 -5.51 -14.98 -14.47
N GLY A 275 -6.39 -14.26 -15.17
CA GLY A 275 -7.62 -13.72 -14.56
C GLY A 275 -8.53 -14.78 -13.94
N ARG A 276 -8.61 -15.98 -14.54
CA ARG A 276 -9.35 -17.12 -13.95
C ARG A 276 -8.69 -17.61 -12.67
N ARG A 277 -7.36 -17.81 -12.67
CA ARG A 277 -6.61 -18.27 -11.50
C ARG A 277 -6.69 -17.29 -10.33
N ILE A 278 -6.67 -15.98 -10.61
CA ILE A 278 -6.86 -14.96 -9.58
C ILE A 278 -8.31 -15.01 -9.06
N ALA A 279 -9.29 -15.19 -9.94
CA ALA A 279 -10.70 -15.32 -9.54
C ALA A 279 -10.96 -16.52 -8.62
N ASP A 280 -10.21 -17.63 -8.79
CA ASP A 280 -10.30 -18.82 -7.94
C ASP A 280 -9.82 -18.52 -6.49
N ALA A 281 -9.04 -17.45 -6.28
CA ALA A 281 -8.61 -16.99 -4.96
C ALA A 281 -9.63 -16.05 -4.27
N VAL A 282 -10.73 -15.71 -4.94
CA VAL A 282 -11.80 -14.84 -4.42
C VAL A 282 -13.01 -15.71 -4.06
N PRO A 283 -13.42 -15.78 -2.78
CA PRO A 283 -14.58 -16.56 -2.36
C PRO A 283 -15.89 -16.13 -3.02
N ASP A 284 -16.82 -17.05 -3.19
CA ASP A 284 -18.17 -16.78 -3.74
C ASP A 284 -18.92 -15.70 -2.95
N GLN A 285 -18.70 -15.60 -1.64
CA GLN A 285 -19.30 -14.58 -0.78
C GLN A 285 -18.83 -13.18 -1.18
N VAL A 286 -17.54 -13.03 -1.52
CA VAL A 286 -16.96 -11.76 -1.97
C VAL A 286 -17.53 -11.39 -3.35
N TRP A 287 -17.63 -12.36 -4.27
CA TRP A 287 -18.27 -12.13 -5.57
C TRP A 287 -19.73 -11.67 -5.45
N ARG A 288 -20.48 -12.28 -4.51
CA ARG A 288 -21.86 -11.85 -4.21
C ARG A 288 -21.91 -10.45 -3.61
N ALA A 289 -20.94 -10.11 -2.73
CA ALA A 289 -20.85 -8.77 -2.14
C ALA A 289 -20.53 -7.71 -3.21
N LEU A 290 -19.59 -7.98 -4.11
CA LEU A 290 -19.27 -7.11 -5.25
C LEU A 290 -20.48 -6.90 -6.16
N LYS A 291 -21.21 -7.98 -6.47
CA LYS A 291 -22.42 -7.90 -7.30
C LYS A 291 -23.52 -7.10 -6.60
N ALA A 292 -23.75 -7.32 -5.31
CA ALA A 292 -24.76 -6.60 -4.54
C ALA A 292 -24.41 -5.10 -4.42
N ALA A 293 -23.15 -4.74 -4.26
CA ALA A 293 -22.70 -3.35 -4.30
C ALA A 293 -22.95 -2.74 -5.70
N ALA A 294 -22.66 -3.48 -6.77
CA ALA A 294 -22.93 -3.03 -8.14
C ALA A 294 -24.43 -2.83 -8.42
N ASP A 295 -25.29 -3.69 -7.86
CA ASP A 295 -26.74 -3.56 -8.02
C ASP A 295 -27.33 -2.39 -7.23
N ALA A 296 -26.61 -1.86 -6.25
CA ALA A 296 -27.05 -0.75 -5.40
C ALA A 296 -26.67 0.64 -5.95
N VAL A 297 -25.82 0.71 -6.97
CA VAL A 297 -25.31 1.99 -7.52
C VAL A 297 -25.54 2.09 -9.03
N GLU A 298 -25.54 3.31 -9.54
CA GLU A 298 -25.53 3.55 -10.98
C GLU A 298 -24.07 3.52 -11.49
N GLY A 299 -23.73 2.53 -12.31
CA GLY A 299 -22.40 2.36 -12.89
C GLY A 299 -21.50 1.40 -12.10
N PRO A 300 -20.16 1.48 -12.29
CA PRO A 300 -19.22 0.60 -11.62
C PRO A 300 -19.07 0.97 -10.14
N PRO A 301 -19.19 -0.02 -9.22
CA PRO A 301 -19.02 0.26 -7.80
C PRO A 301 -17.59 0.65 -7.47
N SER A 302 -17.42 1.55 -6.51
CA SER A 302 -16.12 1.92 -5.95
C SER A 302 -15.70 0.90 -4.89
N VAL A 303 -14.44 0.45 -4.98
CA VAL A 303 -13.90 -0.59 -4.09
C VAL A 303 -12.59 -0.11 -3.47
N LEU A 304 -12.51 -0.09 -2.15
CA LEU A 304 -11.26 0.07 -1.42
C LEU A 304 -10.76 -1.31 -0.99
N LEU A 305 -9.63 -1.72 -1.54
CA LEU A 305 -9.00 -3.00 -1.26
C LEU A 305 -7.82 -2.82 -0.31
N ALA A 306 -8.02 -3.08 0.97
CA ALA A 306 -6.97 -3.18 1.95
C ALA A 306 -6.31 -4.56 1.90
N THR A 307 -5.00 -4.62 1.69
CA THR A 307 -4.31 -5.89 1.51
C THR A 307 -2.92 -5.89 2.15
N ALA A 308 -2.56 -7.02 2.75
CA ALA A 308 -1.19 -7.30 3.17
C ALA A 308 -0.29 -7.71 1.98
N ASP A 309 -0.87 -8.24 0.91
CA ASP A 309 -0.16 -8.60 -0.33
C ASP A 309 -0.64 -7.71 -1.48
N PRO A 310 0.09 -6.65 -1.78
CA PRO A 310 -0.30 -5.70 -2.81
C PRO A 310 0.04 -6.15 -4.23
N TYR A 311 0.76 -7.26 -4.42
CA TYR A 311 1.34 -7.68 -5.70
C TYR A 311 0.43 -8.59 -6.51
N ILE A 312 -0.58 -9.20 -5.90
CA ILE A 312 -1.58 -9.96 -6.66
C ILE A 312 -2.33 -8.99 -7.57
N PRO A 313 -2.34 -9.20 -8.90
CA PRO A 313 -3.04 -8.31 -9.83
C PRO A 313 -4.55 -8.54 -9.78
N TRP A 314 -5.18 -8.14 -8.67
CA TRP A 314 -6.62 -8.34 -8.43
C TRP A 314 -7.50 -7.77 -9.53
N GLU A 315 -7.07 -6.70 -10.18
CA GLU A 315 -7.77 -6.06 -11.29
C GLU A 315 -7.93 -6.99 -12.50
N LEU A 316 -7.08 -8.00 -12.63
CA LEU A 316 -7.19 -9.04 -13.68
C LEU A 316 -8.17 -10.16 -13.31
N ALA A 317 -8.63 -10.26 -12.06
CA ALA A 317 -9.56 -11.30 -11.64
C ALA A 317 -10.77 -11.33 -12.58
N ARG A 318 -11.06 -12.50 -13.15
CA ARG A 318 -12.19 -12.64 -14.07
C ARG A 318 -13.51 -12.70 -13.29
N VAL A 319 -14.32 -11.68 -13.46
CA VAL A 319 -15.65 -11.60 -12.83
C VAL A 319 -16.57 -12.69 -13.38
N PRO A 320 -17.16 -13.54 -12.52
CA PRO A 320 -18.02 -14.65 -12.96
C PRO A 320 -19.27 -14.17 -13.71
N GLN A 321 -19.89 -13.10 -13.24
CA GLN A 321 -21.07 -12.47 -13.80
C GLN A 321 -20.83 -10.96 -13.89
N PRO A 322 -20.37 -10.44 -15.06
CA PRO A 322 -20.16 -9.02 -15.26
C PRO A 322 -21.45 -8.22 -14.98
N TRP A 323 -21.27 -7.03 -14.39
CA TRP A 323 -22.37 -6.12 -14.03
C TRP A 323 -22.36 -4.81 -14.81
N CYS A 324 -21.24 -4.45 -15.47
CA CYS A 324 -21.18 -3.36 -16.43
C CYS A 324 -21.23 -3.95 -17.85
N ASP A 325 -22.36 -3.78 -18.52
CA ASP A 325 -22.58 -4.30 -19.88
C ASP A 325 -21.61 -3.65 -20.88
N GLY A 326 -21.02 -4.45 -21.75
CA GLY A 326 -20.06 -4.00 -22.76
C GLY A 326 -18.61 -3.84 -22.25
N ASP A 327 -18.38 -3.79 -20.94
CA ASP A 327 -17.04 -3.71 -20.37
C ASP A 327 -16.38 -5.11 -20.26
N PRO A 328 -15.04 -5.19 -20.32
CA PRO A 328 -14.33 -6.44 -20.13
C PRO A 328 -14.66 -7.11 -18.78
N PRO A 329 -14.75 -8.45 -18.74
CA PRO A 329 -15.09 -9.16 -17.51
C PRO A 329 -13.87 -9.27 -16.56
N LEU A 330 -13.18 -8.18 -16.34
CA LEU A 330 -12.05 -8.05 -15.43
C LEU A 330 -12.48 -7.18 -14.24
N LEU A 331 -12.12 -7.56 -13.02
CA LEU A 331 -12.52 -6.82 -11.82
C LEU A 331 -12.16 -5.33 -11.93
N GLY A 332 -10.96 -5.00 -12.43
CA GLY A 332 -10.54 -3.60 -12.61
C GLY A 332 -11.19 -2.86 -13.77
N ALA A 333 -12.00 -3.51 -14.61
CA ALA A 333 -12.87 -2.89 -15.60
C ALA A 333 -14.33 -2.79 -15.10
N GLN A 334 -14.71 -3.68 -14.22
CA GLN A 334 -16.06 -3.76 -13.64
C GLN A 334 -16.21 -2.94 -12.34
N THR A 335 -15.09 -2.43 -11.78
CA THR A 335 -15.06 -1.64 -10.53
C THR A 335 -14.11 -0.45 -10.63
N VAL A 336 -14.36 0.58 -9.83
CA VAL A 336 -13.41 1.67 -9.55
C VAL A 336 -12.61 1.28 -8.31
N ILE A 337 -11.45 0.63 -8.51
CA ILE A 337 -10.67 0.01 -7.44
C ILE A 337 -9.45 0.84 -7.05
N GLY A 338 -9.35 1.15 -5.75
CA GLY A 338 -8.15 1.67 -5.10
C GLY A 338 -7.62 0.65 -4.09
N ARG A 339 -6.30 0.49 -4.03
CA ARG A 339 -5.62 -0.40 -3.09
C ARG A 339 -5.06 0.39 -1.93
N TRP A 340 -4.94 -0.27 -0.77
CA TRP A 340 -4.20 0.29 0.37
C TRP A 340 -3.48 -0.81 1.14
N PRO A 341 -2.15 -0.68 1.37
CA PRO A 341 -1.42 -1.65 2.17
C PRO A 341 -1.61 -1.37 3.66
N TYR A 342 -2.03 -2.35 4.46
CA TYR A 342 -2.20 -2.18 5.90
C TYR A 342 -1.03 -2.73 6.73
N LEU A 343 -0.02 -3.35 6.11
CA LEU A 343 1.22 -3.77 6.76
C LEU A 343 2.38 -2.77 6.57
N ALA A 344 2.11 -1.58 6.05
CA ALA A 344 3.13 -0.55 5.93
C ALA A 344 3.55 -0.08 7.33
N HIS A 345 4.86 -0.16 7.62
CA HIS A 345 5.37 0.32 8.91
C HIS A 345 5.41 1.83 8.93
N GLY A 346 4.86 2.38 9.98
CA GLY A 346 5.16 3.67 10.53
C GLY A 346 4.23 4.79 10.10
N ARG A 347 4.29 5.36 8.92
CA ARG A 347 3.70 6.67 8.63
C ARG A 347 2.74 6.72 7.44
N SER A 348 2.38 5.56 6.88
CA SER A 348 1.43 5.55 5.78
C SER A 348 0.10 6.14 6.27
N PRO A 349 -0.28 7.35 5.81
CA PRO A 349 -1.54 7.93 6.22
C PRO A 349 -2.70 7.08 5.70
N ALA A 350 -3.90 7.29 6.22
CA ALA A 350 -5.10 6.74 5.59
C ALA A 350 -5.23 7.30 4.16
N PRO A 351 -5.82 6.54 3.21
CA PRO A 351 -5.99 7.05 1.85
C PRO A 351 -6.89 8.28 1.86
N ALA A 352 -6.35 9.41 1.43
CA ALA A 352 -7.07 10.68 1.42
C ALA A 352 -8.17 10.69 0.36
N PRO A 353 -9.37 11.23 0.67
CA PRO A 353 -10.45 11.35 -0.30
C PRO A 353 -10.29 12.57 -1.23
N ASP A 354 -9.47 13.54 -0.88
CA ASP A 354 -9.20 14.75 -1.65
C ASP A 354 -7.75 15.22 -1.53
N LEU A 355 -7.22 15.79 -2.59
CA LEU A 355 -5.88 16.37 -2.65
C LEU A 355 -5.90 17.74 -3.32
N GLU A 356 -5.30 18.73 -2.64
CA GLU A 356 -4.96 20.03 -3.21
C GLU A 356 -3.51 19.97 -3.71
N LEU A 357 -3.28 20.13 -5.01
CA LEU A 357 -1.98 20.01 -5.66
C LEU A 357 -1.70 21.25 -6.50
N ASP A 358 -0.48 21.79 -6.46
CA ASP A 358 -0.11 23.00 -7.21
C ASP A 358 1.25 22.91 -7.93
N SER A 359 2.05 21.88 -7.64
CA SER A 359 3.42 21.75 -8.11
C SER A 359 3.73 20.32 -8.58
N MET A 360 4.53 20.21 -9.65
CA MET A 360 4.92 18.93 -10.23
C MET A 360 6.43 18.89 -10.46
N ALA A 361 7.04 17.75 -10.18
CA ALA A 361 8.38 17.41 -10.64
C ALA A 361 8.34 16.18 -11.55
N VAL A 362 9.20 16.15 -12.56
CA VAL A 362 9.38 15.00 -13.43
C VAL A 362 10.83 14.55 -13.40
N VAL A 363 11.04 13.31 -12.97
CA VAL A 363 12.36 12.65 -12.97
C VAL A 363 12.51 11.90 -14.29
N PHE A 364 13.57 12.22 -15.03
CA PHE A 364 13.94 11.49 -16.24
C PHE A 364 15.46 11.49 -16.40
N GLY A 365 16.00 10.56 -17.20
CA GLY A 365 17.43 10.41 -17.38
C GLY A 365 17.83 10.24 -18.83
N LYS A 366 19.02 10.75 -19.18
CA LYS A 366 19.69 10.43 -20.43
C LYS A 366 20.66 9.26 -20.13
N TYR A 367 20.22 8.07 -20.49
CA TYR A 367 21.01 6.85 -20.34
C TYR A 367 21.97 6.67 -21.54
N SER A 368 22.84 5.66 -21.47
CA SER A 368 23.71 5.31 -22.59
C SER A 368 22.89 4.86 -23.81
N ASP A 369 23.44 4.97 -25.02
CA ASP A 369 22.76 4.76 -26.31
C ASP A 369 21.90 3.49 -26.41
N LYS A 370 22.23 2.44 -25.65
CA LYS A 370 21.46 1.18 -25.65
C LYS A 370 20.31 1.14 -24.63
N GLU A 371 20.31 2.05 -23.68
CA GLU A 371 19.37 2.11 -22.57
C GLU A 371 18.55 3.40 -22.58
N ASN A 372 18.69 4.21 -23.65
CA ASN A 372 18.04 5.51 -23.73
C ASN A 372 16.53 5.34 -23.90
N LEU A 373 15.76 6.07 -23.07
CA LEU A 373 14.30 6.13 -23.12
C LEU A 373 13.88 7.39 -23.88
N GLU A 374 13.79 7.31 -25.22
CA GLU A 374 13.40 8.46 -26.05
C GLU A 374 11.99 8.95 -25.73
N GLU A 375 11.06 8.04 -25.47
CA GLU A 375 9.67 8.33 -25.12
C GLU A 375 9.57 9.01 -23.74
N ALA A 376 10.39 8.62 -22.76
CA ALA A 376 10.44 9.26 -21.44
C ALA A 376 10.91 10.73 -21.53
N ALA A 377 11.86 11.05 -22.41
CA ALA A 377 12.30 12.43 -22.63
C ALA A 377 11.20 13.30 -23.26
N GLN A 378 10.43 12.72 -24.21
CA GLN A 378 9.28 13.41 -24.82
C GLN A 378 8.14 13.60 -23.81
N GLU A 379 7.87 12.60 -22.96
CA GLU A 379 6.90 12.65 -21.89
C GLU A 379 7.26 13.75 -20.88
N ALA A 380 8.51 13.79 -20.42
CA ALA A 380 9.00 14.85 -19.53
C ALA A 380 8.84 16.23 -20.14
N ALA A 381 9.18 16.41 -21.43
CA ALA A 381 9.01 17.67 -22.13
C ALA A 381 7.54 18.10 -22.22
N GLN A 382 6.61 17.17 -22.43
CA GLN A 382 5.17 17.45 -22.44
C GLN A 382 4.68 17.88 -21.06
N LEU A 383 5.10 17.20 -19.97
CA LEU A 383 4.73 17.56 -18.61
C LEU A 383 5.28 18.93 -18.21
N CYS A 384 6.52 19.26 -18.60
CA CYS A 384 7.10 20.58 -18.40
C CYS A 384 6.30 21.67 -19.14
N ALA A 385 5.89 21.40 -20.38
CA ALA A 385 5.17 22.37 -21.19
C ALA A 385 3.72 22.61 -20.70
N HIS A 386 3.01 21.56 -20.30
CA HIS A 386 1.58 21.66 -19.95
C HIS A 386 1.35 22.04 -18.47
N TYR A 387 2.20 21.52 -17.56
CA TYR A 387 2.00 21.66 -16.11
C TYR A 387 3.11 22.42 -15.41
N ALA A 388 4.07 23.00 -16.17
CA ALA A 388 5.26 23.65 -15.63
C ALA A 388 6.05 22.72 -14.68
N ALA A 389 6.04 21.39 -14.98
CA ALA A 389 6.75 20.42 -14.19
C ALA A 389 8.26 20.76 -14.13
N GLN A 390 8.86 20.65 -12.94
CA GLN A 390 10.28 20.90 -12.76
C GLN A 390 11.07 19.64 -13.13
N PRO A 391 12.02 19.71 -14.09
CA PRO A 391 12.84 18.57 -14.46
C PRO A 391 13.84 18.24 -13.34
N VAL A 392 13.97 16.96 -13.03
CA VAL A 392 14.90 16.41 -12.04
C VAL A 392 15.72 15.31 -12.73
N ASP A 393 17.06 15.37 -12.62
CA ASP A 393 17.91 14.33 -13.19
C ASP A 393 17.74 13.00 -12.45
N ALA A 394 17.77 11.88 -13.19
CA ALA A 394 17.71 10.53 -12.61
C ALA A 394 19.03 10.16 -11.91
N ARG A 395 19.43 10.96 -10.91
CA ARG A 395 20.57 10.78 -10.00
C ARG A 395 20.08 10.66 -8.58
N MET A 396 20.72 9.81 -7.80
CA MET A 396 20.36 9.58 -6.39
C MET A 396 20.22 10.88 -5.60
N SER A 397 21.22 11.77 -5.67
CA SER A 397 21.20 13.04 -4.94
C SER A 397 20.05 13.96 -5.34
N ASP A 398 19.67 13.95 -6.62
CA ASP A 398 18.67 14.88 -7.14
C ASP A 398 17.25 14.39 -6.83
N ILE A 399 17.03 13.07 -6.94
CA ILE A 399 15.77 12.43 -6.54
C ILE A 399 15.54 12.58 -5.03
N LEU A 400 16.53 12.24 -4.19
CA LEU A 400 16.39 12.35 -2.73
C LEU A 400 16.16 13.81 -2.30
N ARG A 401 16.85 14.78 -2.90
CA ARG A 401 16.57 16.21 -2.62
C ARG A 401 15.17 16.62 -3.03
N CYS A 402 14.66 16.12 -4.16
CA CYS A 402 13.28 16.38 -4.57
C CYS A 402 12.28 15.79 -3.56
N LEU A 403 12.53 14.57 -3.07
CA LEU A 403 11.73 13.95 -2.04
C LEU A 403 11.80 14.72 -0.70
N ASP A 404 12.94 15.35 -0.38
CA ASP A 404 13.11 16.25 0.77
C ASP A 404 12.51 17.67 0.51
N GLY A 405 11.86 17.90 -0.64
CA GLY A 405 11.18 19.15 -0.98
C GLY A 405 12.05 20.19 -1.71
N THR A 406 13.15 19.79 -2.34
CA THR A 406 13.99 20.68 -3.15
C THR A 406 14.29 20.09 -4.54
N PRO A 407 13.55 20.51 -5.60
CA PRO A 407 12.42 21.43 -5.57
C PRO A 407 11.19 20.85 -4.87
N ARG A 408 10.34 21.68 -4.29
CA ARG A 408 9.05 21.24 -3.76
C ARG A 408 8.17 20.77 -4.90
N ALA A 409 7.58 19.61 -4.74
CA ALA A 409 6.60 19.07 -5.65
C ALA A 409 5.53 18.28 -4.87
N ASP A 410 4.26 18.56 -5.14
CA ASP A 410 3.13 17.79 -4.64
C ASP A 410 2.90 16.56 -5.52
N VAL A 411 3.24 16.67 -6.82
CA VAL A 411 3.17 15.57 -7.78
C VAL A 411 4.57 15.18 -8.22
N LEU A 412 4.92 13.91 -8.05
CA LEU A 412 6.17 13.33 -8.57
C LEU A 412 5.87 12.40 -9.72
N HIS A 413 6.42 12.67 -10.89
CA HIS A 413 6.36 11.79 -12.03
C HIS A 413 7.73 11.18 -12.30
N LEU A 414 7.83 9.84 -12.36
CA LEU A 414 9.07 9.13 -12.65
C LEU A 414 8.99 8.48 -14.04
N ALA A 415 9.73 9.03 -15.02
CA ALA A 415 9.90 8.48 -16.37
C ALA A 415 11.32 7.90 -16.51
N VAL A 416 11.57 6.75 -15.90
CA VAL A 416 12.90 6.15 -15.68
C VAL A 416 12.88 4.64 -15.86
N HIS A 417 14.05 4.02 -15.86
CA HIS A 417 14.12 2.56 -15.74
C HIS A 417 13.85 2.13 -14.30
N GLY A 418 12.97 1.16 -14.14
CA GLY A 418 12.77 0.42 -12.89
C GLY A 418 13.32 -0.98 -12.99
N ASN A 419 13.72 -1.56 -11.87
CA ASN A 419 14.15 -2.94 -11.76
C ASN A 419 13.65 -3.56 -10.47
N PHE A 420 13.13 -4.78 -10.57
CA PHE A 420 12.85 -5.63 -9.42
C PHE A 420 13.87 -6.77 -9.41
N ASP A 421 14.69 -6.80 -8.36
CA ASP A 421 15.68 -7.85 -8.13
C ASP A 421 15.30 -8.67 -6.89
N PRO A 422 14.90 -9.94 -7.03
CA PRO A 422 14.57 -10.80 -5.90
C PRO A 422 15.70 -10.93 -4.86
N THR A 423 16.97 -10.68 -5.25
CA THR A 423 18.12 -10.67 -4.34
C THR A 423 18.24 -9.35 -3.57
N GLY A 424 17.60 -8.28 -4.07
CA GLY A 424 17.61 -6.94 -3.50
C GLY A 424 18.87 -6.12 -3.72
N LEU A 425 19.83 -6.64 -4.46
CA LEU A 425 21.06 -5.91 -4.75
C LEU A 425 20.88 -4.82 -5.82
N ARG A 426 19.89 -4.99 -6.70
CA ARG A 426 19.60 -4.10 -7.82
C ARG A 426 18.11 -3.75 -7.90
N ASP A 427 17.46 -3.70 -6.75
CA ASP A 427 16.03 -3.39 -6.64
C ASP A 427 15.81 -1.88 -6.55
N GLY A 428 14.89 -1.34 -7.35
CA GLY A 428 14.51 0.07 -7.33
C GLY A 428 14.66 0.81 -8.66
N ILE A 429 14.97 2.11 -8.60
CA ILE A 429 15.13 2.97 -9.78
C ILE A 429 16.56 2.86 -10.29
N TYR A 430 16.72 2.49 -11.57
CA TYR A 430 18.02 2.51 -12.24
C TYR A 430 18.40 3.94 -12.63
N LEU A 431 19.61 4.34 -12.23
CA LEU A 431 20.10 5.72 -12.35
C LEU A 431 21.04 5.89 -13.56
N VAL A 432 21.18 7.13 -14.02
CA VAL A 432 22.03 7.46 -15.20
C VAL A 432 23.53 7.18 -15.00
N ASP A 433 23.97 6.99 -13.77
CA ASP A 433 25.35 6.62 -13.41
C ASP A 433 25.56 5.11 -13.24
N GLY A 434 24.54 4.28 -13.56
CA GLY A 434 24.58 2.82 -13.46
C GLY A 434 24.32 2.27 -12.05
N ASN A 435 24.00 3.12 -11.07
CA ASN A 435 23.61 2.74 -9.73
C ASN A 435 22.09 2.52 -9.61
N TYR A 436 21.62 2.12 -8.43
CA TYR A 436 20.20 1.94 -8.13
C TYR A 436 19.81 2.74 -6.89
N LEU A 437 18.69 3.47 -6.98
CA LEU A 437 18.05 4.05 -5.81
C LEU A 437 17.08 3.00 -5.23
N SER A 438 17.45 2.44 -4.09
CA SER A 438 16.67 1.40 -3.43
C SER A 438 15.46 1.95 -2.69
N PRO A 439 14.39 1.15 -2.49
CA PRO A 439 13.27 1.52 -1.63
C PRO A 439 13.70 1.96 -0.23
N VAL A 440 14.65 1.25 0.38
CA VAL A 440 15.19 1.58 1.72
C VAL A 440 15.82 2.98 1.75
N SER A 441 16.47 3.40 0.65
CA SER A 441 17.04 4.76 0.57
C SER A 441 15.95 5.83 0.48
N VAL A 442 14.82 5.53 -0.17
CA VAL A 442 13.65 6.42 -0.22
C VAL A 442 13.01 6.52 1.17
N GLU A 443 12.86 5.43 1.90
CA GLU A 443 12.34 5.40 3.27
C GLU A 443 13.21 6.15 4.28
N GLY A 444 14.48 6.44 3.92
CA GLY A 444 15.36 7.31 4.69
C GLY A 444 14.97 8.80 4.69
N VAL A 445 14.03 9.21 3.83
CA VAL A 445 13.42 10.55 3.83
C VAL A 445 12.43 10.64 4.98
N GLU A 446 12.60 11.63 5.88
CA GLU A 446 11.77 11.71 7.09
C GLU A 446 10.33 12.13 6.82
N ALA A 447 10.12 13.08 5.88
CA ALA A 447 8.80 13.54 5.45
C ALA A 447 8.92 14.17 4.06
N SER A 448 8.15 13.67 3.10
CA SER A 448 8.13 14.19 1.74
C SER A 448 6.92 15.12 1.52
N PRO A 449 7.06 16.23 0.76
CA PRO A 449 5.93 17.01 0.32
C PRO A 449 5.12 16.33 -0.79
N VAL A 450 5.65 15.23 -1.38
CA VAL A 450 5.00 14.50 -2.47
C VAL A 450 3.74 13.81 -1.93
N ARG A 451 2.58 14.20 -2.47
CA ARG A 451 1.28 13.65 -2.13
C ARG A 451 0.76 12.66 -3.17
N LEU A 452 1.08 12.91 -4.46
CA LEU A 452 0.73 12.01 -5.55
C LEU A 452 1.99 11.62 -6.33
N ALA A 453 2.20 10.32 -6.55
CA ALA A 453 3.29 9.83 -7.38
C ALA A 453 2.75 8.98 -8.56
N PHE A 454 3.30 9.22 -9.75
CA PHE A 454 3.07 8.38 -10.92
C PHE A 454 4.41 7.77 -11.35
N LEU A 455 4.50 6.45 -11.24
CA LEU A 455 5.70 5.69 -11.55
C LEU A 455 5.57 5.11 -12.97
N ASN A 456 6.08 5.84 -13.95
CA ASN A 456 6.19 5.32 -15.32
C ASN A 456 7.55 4.64 -15.50
N ALA A 457 7.74 3.54 -14.77
CA ALA A 457 8.97 2.76 -14.76
C ALA A 457 8.64 1.29 -14.47
N CYS A 458 9.33 0.40 -15.15
CA CYS A 458 9.06 -1.03 -15.07
C CYS A 458 9.10 -1.56 -13.62
N GLN A 459 8.11 -2.37 -13.24
CA GLN A 459 8.12 -3.18 -12.00
C GLN A 459 8.21 -2.42 -10.67
N LEU A 460 8.05 -1.11 -10.63
CA LEU A 460 8.20 -0.32 -9.39
C LEU A 460 7.03 -0.51 -8.38
N ALA A 461 5.94 -1.13 -8.79
CA ALA A 461 4.90 -1.59 -7.88
C ALA A 461 5.19 -2.98 -7.29
N GLN A 462 6.20 -3.71 -7.80
CA GLN A 462 6.67 -4.95 -7.20
C GLN A 462 7.52 -4.63 -5.96
N GLY A 463 7.53 -5.55 -5.03
CA GLY A 463 8.36 -5.46 -3.84
C GLY A 463 8.57 -6.85 -3.26
N ARG A 464 9.41 -6.92 -2.25
CA ARG A 464 9.73 -8.12 -1.49
C ARG A 464 9.67 -7.81 0.00
N GLU A 465 9.51 -8.83 0.79
CA GLU A 465 9.62 -8.70 2.22
C GLU A 465 11.09 -8.51 2.62
N VAL A 466 11.41 -7.37 3.26
CA VAL A 466 12.71 -7.06 3.85
C VAL A 466 12.48 -6.79 5.33
N PHE A 467 13.10 -7.58 6.23
CA PHE A 467 12.91 -7.49 7.68
C PHE A 467 11.43 -7.52 8.12
N GLY A 468 10.59 -8.27 7.40
CA GLY A 468 9.17 -8.34 7.69
C GLY A 468 8.31 -7.20 7.11
N VAL A 469 8.90 -6.34 6.28
CA VAL A 469 8.24 -5.20 5.61
C VAL A 469 8.27 -5.42 4.11
N TYR A 470 7.17 -5.12 3.44
CA TYR A 470 7.14 -5.11 1.98
C TYR A 470 7.91 -3.89 1.46
N ALA A 471 8.94 -4.14 0.66
CA ALA A 471 9.79 -3.11 0.09
C ALA A 471 9.62 -3.04 -1.44
N GLY A 472 9.17 -1.90 -1.92
CA GLY A 472 9.11 -1.49 -3.31
C GLY A 472 9.02 0.02 -3.36
N ILE A 473 9.40 0.65 -4.46
CA ILE A 473 9.40 2.13 -4.56
C ILE A 473 8.01 2.73 -4.29
N ALA A 474 6.94 2.08 -4.77
CA ALA A 474 5.57 2.55 -4.52
C ALA A 474 5.25 2.57 -3.01
N PHE A 475 5.67 1.53 -2.27
CA PHE A 475 5.48 1.46 -0.82
C PHE A 475 6.36 2.43 -0.06
N ALA A 476 7.62 2.57 -0.47
CA ALA A 476 8.52 3.53 0.12
C ALA A 476 7.97 4.96 0.02
N LEU A 477 7.34 5.31 -1.11
CA LEU A 477 6.68 6.61 -1.27
C LEU A 477 5.45 6.76 -0.36
N LEU A 478 4.62 5.72 -0.20
CA LEU A 478 3.50 5.75 0.76
C LEU A 478 4.01 5.91 2.20
N ASN A 479 5.11 5.22 2.57
CA ASN A 479 5.69 5.28 3.92
C ASN A 479 6.26 6.67 4.26
N ILE A 480 6.72 7.45 3.28
CA ILE A 480 7.21 8.82 3.49
C ILE A 480 6.15 9.90 3.32
N GLY A 481 4.87 9.52 3.09
CA GLY A 481 3.74 10.44 3.13
C GLY A 481 2.95 10.61 1.84
N ALA A 482 3.25 9.88 0.76
CA ALA A 482 2.41 9.92 -0.43
C ALA A 482 1.02 9.31 -0.11
N GLU A 483 -0.02 9.96 -0.60
CA GLU A 483 -1.42 9.60 -0.37
C GLU A 483 -2.06 8.94 -1.60
N ALA A 484 -1.38 9.04 -2.75
CA ALA A 484 -1.80 8.44 -4.00
C ALA A 484 -0.57 8.00 -4.82
N VAL A 485 -0.51 6.73 -5.22
CA VAL A 485 0.57 6.21 -6.07
C VAL A 485 -0.01 5.37 -7.20
N VAL A 486 0.39 5.68 -8.43
CA VAL A 486 0.11 4.85 -9.62
C VAL A 486 1.41 4.20 -10.06
N ALA A 487 1.42 2.88 -10.23
CA ALA A 487 2.64 2.16 -10.59
C ALA A 487 2.34 0.85 -11.34
N PRO A 488 3.21 0.41 -12.26
CA PRO A 488 3.02 -0.84 -12.97
C PRO A 488 3.55 -2.06 -12.18
N LEU A 489 2.83 -3.17 -12.26
CA LEU A 489 3.20 -4.45 -11.65
C LEU A 489 4.22 -5.24 -12.48
N TRP A 490 4.30 -5.00 -13.78
CA TRP A 490 5.26 -5.65 -14.69
C TRP A 490 5.80 -4.67 -15.72
N LYS A 491 6.71 -5.16 -16.56
CA LYS A 491 7.34 -4.36 -17.59
C LYS A 491 6.32 -3.81 -18.58
N VAL A 492 6.39 -2.52 -18.86
CA VAL A 492 5.52 -1.77 -19.78
C VAL A 492 6.26 -1.38 -21.06
N ASP A 493 5.51 -1.20 -22.12
CA ASP A 493 6.01 -0.62 -23.38
C ASP A 493 6.06 0.90 -23.27
N ASP A 494 7.19 1.52 -23.57
CA ASP A 494 7.44 2.96 -23.34
C ASP A 494 6.47 3.85 -24.15
N GLY A 495 6.16 3.48 -25.39
CA GLY A 495 5.26 4.26 -26.24
C GLY A 495 3.82 4.22 -25.72
N ALA A 496 3.34 3.02 -25.35
CA ALA A 496 2.01 2.85 -24.78
C ALA A 496 1.89 3.50 -23.39
N ALA A 497 2.96 3.48 -22.61
CA ALA A 497 3.02 4.14 -21.30
C ALA A 497 2.92 5.66 -21.45
N ARG A 498 3.66 6.27 -22.39
CA ARG A 498 3.55 7.71 -22.70
C ARG A 498 2.15 8.09 -23.19
N GLU A 499 1.52 7.28 -24.04
CA GLU A 499 0.14 7.53 -24.48
C GLU A 499 -0.84 7.50 -23.31
N LEU A 500 -0.66 6.54 -22.38
CA LEU A 500 -1.45 6.46 -21.14
C LEU A 500 -1.30 7.72 -20.30
N VAL A 501 -0.08 8.18 -20.05
CA VAL A 501 0.21 9.40 -19.28
C VAL A 501 -0.40 10.63 -19.95
N GLY A 502 -0.31 10.72 -21.29
CA GLY A 502 -0.93 11.78 -22.10
C GLY A 502 -2.45 11.91 -21.91
N GLY A 503 -3.13 10.80 -21.62
CA GLY A 503 -4.55 10.79 -21.27
C GLY A 503 -4.85 10.93 -19.78
N PHE A 504 -3.95 10.49 -18.90
CA PHE A 504 -4.15 10.41 -17.47
C PHE A 504 -4.22 11.80 -16.80
N TYR A 505 -3.20 12.62 -16.93
CA TYR A 505 -3.14 13.92 -16.24
C TYR A 505 -4.20 14.92 -16.70
N PRO A 506 -4.51 15.07 -18.01
CA PRO A 506 -5.62 15.91 -18.42
C PRO A 506 -6.95 15.50 -17.78
N ALA A 507 -7.22 14.18 -17.67
CA ALA A 507 -8.43 13.69 -17.05
C ALA A 507 -8.43 13.89 -15.52
N LEU A 508 -7.29 13.66 -14.85
CA LEU A 508 -7.14 13.81 -13.40
C LEU A 508 -7.33 15.25 -12.94
N PHE A 509 -6.68 16.19 -13.60
CA PHE A 509 -6.67 17.62 -13.22
C PHE A 509 -7.96 18.36 -13.57
N THR A 510 -8.96 17.67 -14.14
CA THR A 510 -10.33 18.23 -14.20
C THR A 510 -11.02 18.26 -12.83
N GLY A 511 -10.51 17.52 -11.85
CA GLY A 511 -11.13 17.35 -10.53
C GLY A 511 -12.40 16.47 -10.51
N ILE A 512 -12.79 15.90 -11.65
CA ILE A 512 -14.04 15.13 -11.79
C ILE A 512 -13.79 13.63 -11.64
N ARG A 513 -12.59 13.17 -12.03
CA ARG A 513 -12.24 11.76 -12.14
C ARG A 513 -11.14 11.38 -11.17
N SER A 514 -11.35 10.31 -10.40
CA SER A 514 -10.30 9.73 -9.56
C SER A 514 -9.26 8.98 -10.42
N PRO A 515 -8.01 8.81 -9.92
CA PRO A 515 -7.02 7.94 -10.57
C PRO A 515 -7.55 6.54 -10.86
N ALA A 516 -8.33 5.97 -9.92
CA ALA A 516 -8.95 4.66 -10.07
C ALA A 516 -9.94 4.61 -11.24
N SER A 517 -10.79 5.65 -11.40
CA SER A 517 -11.76 5.73 -12.49
C SER A 517 -11.08 5.89 -13.86
N ILE A 518 -10.01 6.68 -13.92
CA ILE A 518 -9.22 6.87 -15.14
C ILE A 518 -8.56 5.55 -15.56
N LEU A 519 -7.92 4.83 -14.62
CA LEU A 519 -7.32 3.52 -14.91
C LEU A 519 -8.36 2.49 -15.32
N ARG A 520 -9.56 2.51 -14.72
CA ARG A 520 -10.68 1.66 -15.17
C ARG A 520 -11.02 1.92 -16.64
N GLU A 521 -11.21 3.18 -17.03
CA GLU A 521 -11.50 3.53 -18.43
C GLU A 521 -10.40 3.10 -19.39
N ILE A 522 -9.13 3.25 -18.98
CA ILE A 522 -7.98 2.78 -19.76
C ILE A 522 -8.07 1.26 -19.95
N ARG A 523 -8.38 0.50 -18.91
CA ARG A 523 -8.56 -0.97 -19.01
C ARG A 523 -9.72 -1.35 -19.93
N CYS A 524 -10.84 -0.63 -19.89
CA CYS A 524 -11.98 -0.88 -20.76
C CYS A 524 -11.63 -0.71 -22.25
N ARG A 525 -10.84 0.32 -22.59
CA ARG A 525 -10.41 0.57 -23.98
C ARG A 525 -9.34 -0.40 -24.47
N SER A 526 -8.49 -0.91 -23.57
CA SER A 526 -7.26 -1.64 -23.94
C SER A 526 -7.49 -3.08 -24.36
N VAL A 527 -8.64 -3.67 -24.03
CA VAL A 527 -8.94 -5.06 -24.42
C VAL A 527 -9.12 -5.20 -25.93
N GLU A 528 -9.45 -4.09 -26.61
CA GLU A 528 -9.66 -4.03 -28.06
C GLU A 528 -8.41 -3.57 -28.82
N SER A 529 -7.40 -3.01 -28.14
CA SER A 529 -6.16 -2.48 -28.73
C SER A 529 -4.91 -3.20 -28.22
N SER A 530 -3.90 -3.34 -29.07
CA SER A 530 -2.55 -3.77 -28.69
C SER A 530 -1.71 -2.51 -28.39
N PRO A 531 -0.92 -2.44 -27.28
CA PRO A 531 -0.50 -3.53 -26.40
C PRO A 531 -1.30 -3.56 -25.08
N ALA A 532 -2.27 -4.43 -25.01
CA ALA A 532 -3.13 -4.60 -23.83
C ALA A 532 -2.36 -4.83 -22.50
N ALA A 533 -1.17 -5.43 -22.55
CA ALA A 533 -0.35 -5.72 -21.37
C ALA A 533 0.05 -4.46 -20.60
N THR A 534 0.44 -3.38 -21.28
CA THR A 534 0.87 -2.13 -20.63
C THR A 534 -0.27 -1.50 -19.86
N SER A 535 -1.45 -1.36 -20.46
CA SER A 535 -2.60 -0.72 -19.81
C SER A 535 -3.13 -1.50 -18.61
N LEU A 536 -2.96 -2.84 -18.62
CA LEU A 536 -3.36 -3.71 -17.51
C LEU A 536 -2.30 -3.79 -16.40
N ALA A 537 -1.07 -3.31 -16.64
CA ALA A 537 0.01 -3.34 -15.67
C ALA A 537 -0.22 -2.37 -14.50
N TYR A 538 -0.80 -1.20 -14.77
CA TYR A 538 -0.91 -0.15 -13.77
C TYR A 538 -1.95 -0.46 -12.71
N VAL A 539 -1.52 -0.32 -11.46
CA VAL A 539 -2.37 -0.38 -10.27
C VAL A 539 -2.32 0.96 -9.55
N TYR A 540 -3.35 1.22 -8.75
CA TYR A 540 -3.48 2.45 -8.00
C TYR A 540 -3.55 2.18 -6.50
N PHE A 541 -2.68 2.82 -5.75
CA PHE A 541 -2.69 2.86 -4.29
C PHE A 541 -3.25 4.21 -3.86
N GLY A 542 -4.43 4.23 -3.25
CA GLY A 542 -5.12 5.42 -2.82
C GLY A 542 -6.62 5.20 -2.68
N HIS A 543 -7.33 6.26 -2.27
CA HIS A 543 -8.78 6.22 -2.13
C HIS A 543 -9.46 6.09 -3.51
N PRO A 544 -10.39 5.13 -3.74
CA PRO A 544 -10.99 4.90 -5.06
C PRO A 544 -11.75 6.11 -5.60
N LEU A 545 -12.28 6.96 -4.71
CA LEU A 545 -13.02 8.18 -5.03
C LEU A 545 -12.18 9.44 -4.84
N LEU A 546 -10.85 9.35 -4.87
CA LEU A 546 -9.98 10.51 -4.69
C LEU A 546 -10.32 11.63 -5.66
N THR A 547 -10.58 12.82 -5.12
CA THR A 547 -10.73 14.07 -5.89
C THR A 547 -9.42 14.84 -5.88
N VAL A 548 -8.94 15.29 -7.03
CA VAL A 548 -7.72 16.05 -7.16
C VAL A 548 -8.06 17.47 -7.63
N ASN A 549 -7.77 18.46 -6.80
CA ASN A 549 -7.87 19.87 -7.14
C ASN A 549 -6.49 20.40 -7.57
N TRP A 550 -6.33 20.63 -8.88
CA TRP A 550 -5.10 21.17 -9.44
C TRP A 550 -5.19 22.69 -9.55
N THR A 551 -4.38 23.42 -8.76
CA THR A 551 -4.28 24.88 -8.81
C THR A 551 -2.90 25.27 -9.31
N ARG A 552 -2.79 25.67 -10.57
CA ARG A 552 -1.50 26.11 -11.15
C ARG A 552 -0.98 27.35 -10.42
N THR A 553 0.27 27.35 -9.98
CA THR A 553 0.91 28.46 -9.25
C THR A 553 0.89 29.79 -10.02
N GLY A 554 0.53 29.78 -11.33
CA GLY A 554 0.35 30.98 -12.16
C GLY A 554 -1.05 31.61 -12.13
N ASP A 555 -2.07 30.90 -11.71
CA ASP A 555 -3.46 31.40 -11.80
C ASP A 555 -3.91 32.20 -10.57
N ARG A 556 -3.11 32.23 -9.50
CA ARG A 556 -3.40 33.04 -8.29
C ARG A 556 -3.18 34.54 -8.45
N CYS A 557 -2.56 35.00 -9.55
CA CYS A 557 -2.30 36.44 -9.82
C CYS A 557 -3.33 37.13 -10.76
N GLY A 558 -4.45 36.49 -11.12
CA GLY A 558 -5.36 36.97 -12.16
C GLY A 558 -6.83 37.17 -11.81
N ALA A 559 -7.25 36.99 -10.54
CA ALA A 559 -8.65 37.23 -10.15
C ALA A 559 -8.86 38.62 -9.52
N GLU A 560 -8.38 39.68 -10.18
CA GLU A 560 -8.98 41.00 -10.02
C GLU A 560 -10.14 41.13 -11.03
N SER A 561 -11.34 41.13 -10.47
CA SER A 561 -12.61 41.37 -11.17
C SER A 561 -12.53 42.62 -12.01
N PRO A 562 -12.88 42.61 -13.32
CA PRO A 562 -13.00 43.88 -14.04
C PRO A 562 -14.18 44.65 -13.45
N ALA A 563 -13.86 45.79 -12.82
CA ALA A 563 -14.82 46.78 -12.37
C ALA A 563 -15.75 47.16 -13.52
N SER A 564 -17.05 47.05 -13.25
CA SER A 564 -18.15 47.57 -14.08
C SER A 564 -17.84 48.99 -14.58
N ALA A 565 -17.51 49.12 -15.86
CA ALA A 565 -17.52 50.41 -16.53
C ALA A 565 -18.97 50.81 -16.78
N ALA A 566 -19.45 51.76 -15.97
CA ALA A 566 -20.72 52.44 -16.20
C ALA A 566 -20.66 53.23 -17.53
N VAL A 567 -21.61 52.97 -18.39
CA VAL A 567 -21.91 53.80 -19.59
C VAL A 567 -22.59 55.07 -19.10
N PRO A 568 -22.11 56.29 -19.42
CA PRO A 568 -22.85 57.50 -19.18
C PRO A 568 -23.89 57.76 -20.29
N PRO A 569 -24.89 58.68 -20.04
CA PRO A 569 -26.17 58.76 -20.72
C PRO A 569 -26.12 59.23 -22.18
#